data_ab39cdc8152b06b3b413a4ee553195a2
#
_entry.id   ab39cdc8152b06b3b413a4ee553195a2
#
_cell.length_a   1.000
_cell.length_b   1.000
_cell.length_c   1.000
_cell.angle_alpha   90.00
_cell.angle_beta   90.00
_cell.angle_gamma   90.00
#
_symmetry.space_group_name_H-M   'P 1'
#
loop_
_entity.id
_entity.type
_entity.pdbx_description
1 polymer ?
#
loop_
_entity_poly.entity_id
_entity_poly.type
_entity_poly.pdbx_seq_one_letter_code
_entity_poly.pdbx_strand_id
1 'polypeptide(L)'
;MNFIMGSLLHRIKGVKSSSISSGIKGNNSLDLSLISLIEGSSTAAVFTKNIFCAAPVLVAKNHLKSNVEALLINSGNANAGTGKKGLERSFKSCEIVAKELSIDPEQVLPFSTGVIGELLPIKPFENHSNRLVDSLKDDGLNEVARGILTTDLVEKCCSLSFEFDGEMVNLSGIAKGSGMIRPDMATMLSFIVSDIGASQEELQHCLNIAVNQSFNRITVDGDTSTNDACTCLLYTSPSPRD
;
A
#
# COMPACT_ATOMS: atom_id res chain seq x y z
N MET A 1 -15.57 -3.84 21.24
CA MET A 1 -14.32 -3.61 20.48
C MET A 1 -13.43 -4.85 20.63
N ASN A 2 -13.26 -5.61 19.57
CA ASN A 2 -12.41 -6.81 19.57
C ASN A 2 -11.13 -6.48 18.78
N PHE A 3 -9.98 -6.59 19.45
CA PHE A 3 -8.68 -6.31 18.87
C PHE A 3 -7.91 -7.62 18.69
N ILE A 4 -7.46 -7.91 17.48
CA ILE A 4 -6.68 -9.11 17.15
C ILE A 4 -5.30 -8.66 16.68
N MET A 5 -4.27 -9.04 17.42
CA MET A 5 -2.88 -8.98 16.95
C MET A 5 -2.47 -10.37 16.47
N GLY A 6 -2.01 -10.48 15.23
CA GLY A 6 -1.54 -11.74 14.68
C GLY A 6 -1.85 -11.91 13.18
N SER A 7 -1.65 -13.10 12.68
CA SER A 7 -1.72 -13.42 11.24
C SER A 7 -3.14 -13.53 10.66
N LEU A 8 -4.19 -13.44 11.47
CA LEU A 8 -5.57 -13.52 10.97
C LEU A 8 -6.16 -12.10 10.83
N LEU A 9 -6.23 -11.62 9.61
CA LEU A 9 -6.83 -10.32 9.28
C LEU A 9 -8.32 -10.49 8.94
N HIS A 10 -9.15 -9.52 9.35
CA HIS A 10 -10.53 -9.47 8.90
C HIS A 10 -10.59 -9.23 7.39
N ARG A 11 -11.53 -9.91 6.73
CA ARG A 11 -11.89 -9.59 5.35
C ARG A 11 -12.64 -8.27 5.34
N ILE A 12 -12.26 -7.39 4.44
CA ILE A 12 -12.90 -6.08 4.26
C ILE A 12 -13.71 -6.11 2.98
N LYS A 13 -14.97 -5.80 3.09
CA LYS A 13 -15.89 -5.76 1.93
C LYS A 13 -15.37 -4.76 0.90
N GLY A 14 -15.40 -5.13 -0.37
CA GLY A 14 -14.94 -4.26 -1.46
C GLY A 14 -13.42 -4.19 -1.65
N VAL A 15 -12.64 -4.98 -0.88
CA VAL A 15 -11.19 -5.05 -1.01
C VAL A 15 -10.78 -6.47 -1.38
N LYS A 16 -10.00 -6.61 -2.46
CA LYS A 16 -9.32 -7.86 -2.82
C LYS A 16 -7.83 -7.62 -2.85
N SER A 17 -7.06 -8.66 -2.58
CA SER A 17 -5.62 -8.53 -2.58
C SER A 17 -4.93 -9.82 -3.00
N SER A 18 -3.72 -9.68 -3.52
CA SER A 18 -2.88 -10.80 -3.95
C SER A 18 -1.40 -10.46 -3.78
N SER A 19 -0.58 -11.49 -3.68
CA SER A 19 0.88 -11.34 -3.73
C SER A 19 1.49 -12.56 -4.39
N ILE A 20 2.46 -12.34 -5.27
CA ILE A 20 3.13 -13.38 -6.04
C ILE A 20 4.64 -13.21 -5.99
N SER A 21 5.36 -14.27 -6.31
CA SER A 21 6.79 -14.19 -6.66
C SER A 21 6.91 -13.85 -8.15
N SER A 22 7.53 -12.70 -8.44
CA SER A 22 7.77 -12.21 -9.82
C SER A 22 9.26 -12.19 -10.20
N GLY A 23 10.14 -12.49 -9.23
CA GLY A 23 11.59 -12.53 -9.41
C GLY A 23 12.31 -11.20 -9.18
N ILE A 24 11.65 -10.17 -8.66
CA ILE A 24 12.29 -8.88 -8.29
C ILE A 24 13.32 -9.11 -7.17
N LYS A 25 12.99 -9.95 -6.17
CA LYS A 25 13.92 -10.33 -5.08
C LYS A 25 14.99 -11.35 -5.49
N GLY A 26 14.90 -11.92 -6.69
CA GLY A 26 15.85 -12.94 -7.15
C GLY A 26 15.76 -14.30 -6.43
N ASN A 27 14.78 -14.49 -5.56
CA ASN A 27 14.45 -15.74 -4.89
C ASN A 27 12.96 -16.04 -5.08
N ASN A 28 12.48 -17.17 -4.64
CA ASN A 28 11.05 -17.53 -4.78
C ASN A 28 10.13 -16.88 -3.75
N SER A 29 10.56 -15.80 -3.09
CA SER A 29 9.74 -15.06 -2.14
C SER A 29 8.70 -14.20 -2.85
N LEU A 30 7.59 -13.92 -2.17
CA LEU A 30 6.61 -12.94 -2.62
C LEU A 30 7.25 -11.54 -2.71
N ASP A 31 7.09 -10.87 -3.84
CA ASP A 31 7.76 -9.59 -4.13
C ASP A 31 6.94 -8.61 -4.98
N LEU A 32 5.80 -9.06 -5.51
CA LEU A 32 4.87 -8.24 -6.25
C LEU A 32 3.47 -8.44 -5.69
N SER A 33 2.86 -7.36 -5.19
CA SER A 33 1.58 -7.38 -4.48
C SER A 33 0.62 -6.35 -5.05
N LEU A 34 -0.67 -6.66 -4.95
CA LEU A 34 -1.76 -5.81 -5.41
C LEU A 34 -2.87 -5.79 -4.35
N ILE A 35 -3.36 -4.59 -4.04
CA ILE A 35 -4.61 -4.38 -3.31
C ILE A 35 -5.55 -3.66 -4.27
N SER A 36 -6.66 -4.29 -4.60
CA SER A 36 -7.69 -3.76 -5.49
C SER A 36 -8.91 -3.35 -4.69
N LEU A 37 -9.48 -2.22 -5.05
CA LEU A 37 -10.64 -1.60 -4.45
C LEU A 37 -11.77 -1.58 -5.47
N ILE A 38 -12.98 -1.54 -4.99
CA ILE A 38 -14.12 -1.27 -5.86
C ILE A 38 -14.20 0.24 -6.17
N GLU A 39 -14.80 0.56 -7.30
CA GLU A 39 -15.10 1.93 -7.72
C GLU A 39 -15.84 2.71 -6.61
N GLY A 40 -15.48 3.99 -6.44
CA GLY A 40 -16.07 4.87 -5.42
C GLY A 40 -15.44 4.74 -4.02
N SER A 41 -14.39 3.94 -3.86
CA SER A 41 -13.64 3.87 -2.59
C SER A 41 -12.90 5.18 -2.30
N SER A 42 -12.87 5.59 -1.02
CA SER A 42 -12.06 6.73 -0.57
C SER A 42 -10.65 6.29 -0.23
N THR A 43 -9.65 7.06 -0.67
CA THR A 43 -8.24 6.78 -0.39
C THR A 43 -7.55 8.01 0.18
N ALA A 44 -6.84 7.84 1.30
CA ALA A 44 -5.96 8.86 1.86
C ALA A 44 -4.55 8.30 2.04
N ALA A 45 -3.54 9.15 1.95
CA ALA A 45 -2.16 8.74 2.14
C ALA A 45 -1.30 9.83 2.79
N VAL A 46 -0.33 9.38 3.57
CA VAL A 46 0.76 10.21 4.10
C VAL A 46 2.07 9.65 3.55
N PHE A 47 2.94 10.51 3.08
CA PHE A 47 4.19 10.14 2.44
C PHE A 47 5.39 10.77 3.13
N THR A 48 6.56 10.18 2.92
CA THR A 48 7.84 10.71 3.39
C THR A 48 8.03 12.19 3.04
N LYS A 49 8.63 12.93 3.97
CA LYS A 49 9.08 14.31 3.79
C LYS A 49 10.55 14.39 3.35
N ASN A 50 11.20 13.26 3.10
CA ASN A 50 12.58 13.24 2.62
C ASN A 50 12.70 13.99 1.30
N ILE A 51 13.64 14.90 1.21
CA ILE A 51 13.92 15.67 -0.03
C ILE A 51 14.36 14.73 -1.16
N PHE A 52 15.09 13.66 -0.82
CA PHE A 52 15.48 12.61 -1.76
C PHE A 52 14.36 11.57 -1.93
N CYS A 53 13.20 12.06 -2.36
CA CYS A 53 11.98 11.26 -2.50
C CYS A 53 12.10 10.30 -3.68
N ALA A 54 11.71 9.05 -3.46
CA ALA A 54 11.74 8.00 -4.48
C ALA A 54 10.68 8.23 -5.59
N ALA A 55 10.97 7.72 -6.77
CA ALA A 55 10.10 7.84 -7.93
C ALA A 55 8.65 7.35 -7.68
N PRO A 56 8.41 6.17 -7.08
CA PRO A 56 7.05 5.70 -6.81
C PRO A 56 6.27 6.66 -5.90
N VAL A 57 6.92 7.28 -4.91
CA VAL A 57 6.25 8.25 -4.02
C VAL A 57 5.81 9.49 -4.79
N LEU A 58 6.62 9.99 -5.73
CA LEU A 58 6.27 11.13 -6.57
C LEU A 58 5.09 10.81 -7.49
N VAL A 59 5.08 9.63 -8.09
CA VAL A 59 3.97 9.15 -8.92
C VAL A 59 2.71 8.96 -8.08
N ALA A 60 2.80 8.28 -6.92
CA ALA A 60 1.67 8.06 -6.03
C ALA A 60 1.04 9.37 -5.53
N LYS A 61 1.84 10.38 -5.17
CA LYS A 61 1.34 11.73 -4.80
C LYS A 61 0.55 12.39 -5.92
N ASN A 62 0.92 12.16 -7.18
CA ASN A 62 0.18 12.70 -8.32
C ASN A 62 -1.11 11.93 -8.56
N HIS A 63 -1.05 10.59 -8.56
CA HIS A 63 -2.19 9.70 -8.79
C HIS A 63 -3.24 9.75 -7.67
N LEU A 64 -2.86 10.08 -6.43
CA LEU A 64 -3.80 10.23 -5.31
C LEU A 64 -4.89 11.30 -5.55
N LYS A 65 -4.73 12.14 -6.56
CA LYS A 65 -5.73 13.14 -6.98
C LYS A 65 -6.85 12.53 -7.83
N SER A 66 -6.68 11.31 -8.30
CA SER A 66 -7.64 10.56 -9.10
C SER A 66 -8.47 9.62 -8.21
N ASN A 67 -9.50 8.97 -8.76
CA ASN A 67 -10.20 7.89 -8.07
C ASN A 67 -9.31 6.66 -8.00
N VAL A 68 -8.71 6.41 -6.84
CA VAL A 68 -7.79 5.29 -6.65
C VAL A 68 -8.56 3.98 -6.54
N GLU A 69 -8.20 2.99 -7.38
CA GLU A 69 -8.80 1.65 -7.40
C GLU A 69 -7.77 0.53 -7.16
N ALA A 70 -6.47 0.86 -7.18
CA ALA A 70 -5.45 -0.15 -6.93
C ALA A 70 -4.20 0.41 -6.25
N LEU A 71 -3.61 -0.38 -5.35
CA LEU A 71 -2.27 -0.17 -4.82
C LEU A 71 -1.35 -1.27 -5.35
N LEU A 72 -0.35 -0.88 -6.11
CA LEU A 72 0.67 -1.77 -6.66
C LEU A 72 1.94 -1.66 -5.83
N ILE A 73 2.37 -2.77 -5.23
CA ILE A 73 3.52 -2.76 -4.32
C ILE A 73 4.56 -3.75 -4.82
N ASN A 74 5.81 -3.32 -4.96
CA ASN A 74 6.92 -4.22 -5.15
C ASN A 74 7.93 -4.14 -4.00
N SER A 75 8.54 -5.28 -3.69
CA SER A 75 9.65 -5.38 -2.75
C SER A 75 10.89 -6.00 -3.41
N GLY A 76 12.09 -5.64 -2.89
CA GLY A 76 13.37 -5.99 -3.48
C GLY A 76 14.07 -4.84 -4.21
N ASN A 77 13.32 -3.88 -4.74
CA ASN A 77 13.84 -2.68 -5.40
C ASN A 77 13.04 -1.46 -4.95
N ALA A 78 13.71 -0.43 -4.46
CA ALA A 78 13.11 0.81 -3.95
C ALA A 78 12.78 1.82 -5.05
N ASN A 79 13.36 1.69 -6.23
CA ASN A 79 13.29 2.68 -7.33
C ASN A 79 13.59 4.11 -6.83
N ALA A 80 14.55 4.23 -5.93
CA ALA A 80 15.00 5.48 -5.33
C ALA A 80 16.37 5.87 -5.87
N GLY A 81 16.63 7.18 -6.05
CA GLY A 81 17.88 7.67 -6.62
C GLY A 81 18.03 7.42 -8.13
N THR A 82 16.94 7.15 -8.83
CA THR A 82 16.89 6.69 -10.22
C THR A 82 16.53 7.78 -11.25
N GLY A 83 16.27 9.00 -10.75
CA GLY A 83 15.98 10.17 -11.58
C GLY A 83 14.78 9.98 -12.51
N LYS A 84 14.83 10.63 -13.69
CA LYS A 84 13.74 10.62 -14.68
C LYS A 84 13.37 9.20 -15.15
N LYS A 85 14.37 8.32 -15.35
CA LYS A 85 14.13 6.93 -15.75
C LYS A 85 13.36 6.15 -14.69
N GLY A 86 13.59 6.44 -13.40
CA GLY A 86 12.82 5.85 -12.32
C GLY A 86 11.35 6.26 -12.33
N LEU A 87 11.06 7.53 -12.62
CA LEU A 87 9.69 8.02 -12.78
C LEU A 87 8.98 7.33 -13.95
N GLU A 88 9.65 7.26 -15.12
CA GLU A 88 9.12 6.57 -16.30
C GLU A 88 8.80 5.10 -16.01
N ARG A 89 9.68 4.39 -15.26
CA ARG A 89 9.45 2.99 -14.90
C ARG A 89 8.36 2.81 -13.85
N SER A 90 8.25 3.72 -12.90
CA SER A 90 7.17 3.70 -11.92
C SER A 90 5.81 3.90 -12.61
N PHE A 91 5.70 4.88 -13.50
CA PHE A 91 4.48 5.08 -14.29
C PHE A 91 4.18 3.87 -15.19
N LYS A 92 5.22 3.32 -15.85
CA LYS A 92 5.07 2.13 -16.71
C LYS A 92 4.54 0.92 -15.94
N SER A 93 4.95 0.73 -14.69
CA SER A 93 4.40 -0.36 -13.86
C SER A 93 2.91 -0.17 -13.58
N CYS A 94 2.45 1.07 -13.36
CA CYS A 94 1.03 1.39 -13.23
C CYS A 94 0.26 1.11 -14.53
N GLU A 95 0.77 1.54 -15.71
CA GLU A 95 0.14 1.26 -17.00
C GLU A 95 -0.09 -0.24 -17.25
N ILE A 96 0.93 -1.06 -16.92
CA ILE A 96 0.85 -2.52 -17.13
C ILE A 96 -0.28 -3.13 -16.29
N VAL A 97 -0.35 -2.78 -14.99
CA VAL A 97 -1.35 -3.36 -14.09
C VAL A 97 -2.74 -2.76 -14.35
N ALA A 98 -2.83 -1.47 -14.63
CA ALA A 98 -4.09 -0.80 -14.97
C ALA A 98 -4.77 -1.45 -16.19
N LYS A 99 -3.99 -1.84 -17.21
CA LYS A 99 -4.49 -2.55 -18.39
C LYS A 99 -5.14 -3.89 -18.01
N GLU A 100 -4.55 -4.67 -17.11
CA GLU A 100 -5.11 -5.95 -16.67
C GLU A 100 -6.39 -5.76 -15.82
N LEU A 101 -6.45 -4.65 -15.06
CA LEU A 101 -7.63 -4.27 -14.25
C LEU A 101 -8.72 -3.56 -15.05
N SER A 102 -8.43 -3.14 -16.29
CA SER A 102 -9.32 -2.32 -17.15
C SER A 102 -9.69 -0.97 -16.51
N ILE A 103 -8.70 -0.31 -15.86
CA ILE A 103 -8.79 1.02 -15.24
C ILE A 103 -7.73 1.96 -15.86
N ASP A 104 -7.78 3.25 -15.51
CA ASP A 104 -6.76 4.21 -15.93
C ASP A 104 -5.48 4.08 -15.10
N PRO A 105 -4.27 4.32 -15.68
CA PRO A 105 -3.01 4.24 -14.97
C PRO A 105 -2.93 5.13 -13.72
N GLU A 106 -3.57 6.28 -13.74
CA GLU A 106 -3.65 7.23 -12.64
C GLU A 106 -4.50 6.72 -11.46
N GLN A 107 -5.30 5.68 -11.65
CA GLN A 107 -6.06 5.00 -10.58
C GLN A 107 -5.21 3.97 -9.81
N VAL A 108 -3.95 3.75 -10.23
CA VAL A 108 -3.01 2.84 -9.58
C VAL A 108 -1.96 3.64 -8.80
N LEU A 109 -1.88 3.45 -7.48
CA LEU A 109 -0.80 4.01 -6.66
C LEU A 109 0.38 3.04 -6.58
N PRO A 110 1.59 3.42 -7.04
CA PRO A 110 2.76 2.56 -6.95
C PRO A 110 3.49 2.75 -5.62
N PHE A 111 3.96 1.66 -5.03
CA PHE A 111 4.81 1.61 -3.85
C PHE A 111 5.98 0.65 -4.09
N SER A 112 7.16 1.04 -3.66
CA SER A 112 8.37 0.22 -3.83
C SER A 112 9.19 0.21 -2.55
N THR A 113 9.86 -0.89 -2.27
CA THR A 113 10.78 -1.01 -1.14
C THR A 113 11.90 -2.00 -1.46
N GLY A 114 13.12 -1.74 -0.96
CA GLY A 114 14.28 -2.59 -1.17
C GLY A 114 15.54 -1.81 -1.55
N VAL A 115 16.30 -2.30 -2.52
CA VAL A 115 17.58 -1.71 -2.92
C VAL A 115 17.40 -0.32 -3.52
N ILE A 116 18.21 0.63 -3.06
CA ILE A 116 18.29 2.02 -3.53
C ILE A 116 19.38 2.14 -4.61
N GLY A 117 19.17 3.01 -5.60
CA GLY A 117 20.15 3.29 -6.66
C GLY A 117 20.02 2.41 -7.90
N GLU A 118 19.12 1.44 -7.88
CA GLU A 118 18.85 0.55 -9.00
C GLU A 118 17.51 0.88 -9.68
N LEU A 119 17.49 0.84 -11.01
CA LEU A 119 16.27 1.02 -11.78
C LEU A 119 15.29 -0.13 -11.57
N LEU A 120 14.03 0.17 -11.37
CA LEU A 120 12.96 -0.81 -11.24
C LEU A 120 12.91 -1.71 -12.48
N PRO A 121 13.03 -3.04 -12.36
CA PRO A 121 12.90 -3.95 -13.50
C PRO A 121 11.44 -4.02 -13.96
N ILE A 122 11.17 -3.77 -15.25
CA ILE A 122 9.80 -3.76 -15.80
C ILE A 122 9.34 -5.16 -16.23
N LYS A 123 10.26 -6.02 -16.68
CA LYS A 123 9.93 -7.39 -17.11
C LYS A 123 9.11 -8.21 -16.11
N PRO A 124 9.36 -8.16 -14.79
CA PRO A 124 8.50 -8.84 -13.81
C PRO A 124 7.03 -8.42 -13.89
N PHE A 125 6.77 -7.14 -14.11
CA PHE A 125 5.40 -6.62 -14.25
C PHE A 125 4.79 -7.10 -15.57
N GLU A 126 5.50 -6.98 -16.70
CA GLU A 126 5.04 -7.45 -18.02
C GLU A 126 4.71 -8.95 -18.03
N ASN A 127 5.52 -9.76 -17.36
CA ASN A 127 5.38 -11.22 -17.37
C ASN A 127 4.33 -11.74 -16.37
N HIS A 128 4.01 -10.99 -15.33
CA HIS A 128 3.25 -11.54 -14.19
C HIS A 128 2.02 -10.70 -13.78
N SER A 129 1.72 -9.57 -14.43
CA SER A 129 0.58 -8.72 -14.07
C SER A 129 -0.76 -9.46 -14.19
N ASN A 130 -0.96 -10.26 -15.26
CA ASN A 130 -2.17 -11.05 -15.41
C ASN A 130 -2.34 -12.06 -14.27
N ARG A 131 -1.28 -12.82 -13.93
CA ARG A 131 -1.31 -13.75 -12.80
C ARG A 131 -1.56 -13.05 -11.47
N LEU A 132 -1.00 -11.85 -11.27
CA LEU A 132 -1.22 -11.04 -10.07
C LEU A 132 -2.69 -10.66 -9.92
N VAL A 133 -3.32 -10.21 -11.01
CA VAL A 133 -4.75 -9.84 -11.06
C VAL A 133 -5.64 -11.08 -10.90
N ASP A 134 -5.35 -12.18 -11.60
CA ASP A 134 -6.10 -13.44 -11.50
C ASP A 134 -6.06 -14.05 -10.09
N SER A 135 -5.01 -13.73 -9.31
CA SER A 135 -4.83 -14.21 -7.93
C SER A 135 -5.54 -13.35 -6.87
N LEU A 136 -6.25 -12.29 -7.26
CA LEU A 136 -6.98 -11.42 -6.32
C LEU A 136 -8.07 -12.17 -5.55
N LYS A 137 -8.05 -12.07 -4.22
CA LYS A 137 -9.00 -12.72 -3.33
C LYS A 137 -9.30 -11.87 -2.09
N ASP A 138 -10.42 -12.13 -1.44
CA ASP A 138 -10.90 -11.35 -0.28
C ASP A 138 -10.04 -11.54 0.99
N ASP A 139 -9.26 -12.61 1.08
CA ASP A 139 -8.38 -12.92 2.22
C ASP A 139 -6.87 -12.82 1.88
N GLY A 140 -6.53 -12.17 0.77
CA GLY A 140 -5.15 -12.07 0.28
C GLY A 140 -4.25 -11.12 1.07
N LEU A 141 -4.78 -10.30 1.97
CA LEU A 141 -4.01 -9.26 2.67
C LEU A 141 -2.85 -9.84 3.50
N ASN A 142 -3.00 -11.05 4.04
CA ASN A 142 -1.91 -11.77 4.73
C ASN A 142 -0.73 -12.10 3.78
N GLU A 143 -1.01 -12.39 2.51
CA GLU A 143 0.04 -12.64 1.52
C GLU A 143 0.74 -11.33 1.15
N VAL A 144 -0.01 -10.21 1.06
CA VAL A 144 0.57 -8.87 0.86
C VAL A 144 1.48 -8.51 2.03
N ALA A 145 1.06 -8.78 3.29
CA ALA A 145 1.90 -8.54 4.48
C ALA A 145 3.26 -9.23 4.38
N ARG A 146 3.31 -10.47 3.85
CA ARG A 146 4.57 -11.19 3.57
C ARG A 146 5.30 -10.62 2.36
N GLY A 147 4.57 -10.27 1.32
CA GLY A 147 5.13 -9.77 0.07
C GLY A 147 5.89 -8.46 0.21
N ILE A 148 5.46 -7.59 1.14
CA ILE A 148 6.08 -6.27 1.36
C ILE A 148 7.35 -6.31 2.23
N LEU A 149 7.66 -7.43 2.91
CA LEU A 149 8.82 -7.53 3.80
C LEU A 149 10.14 -7.42 3.02
N THR A 150 11.12 -6.80 3.66
CA THR A 150 12.49 -6.73 3.17
C THR A 150 13.46 -7.30 4.21
N THR A 151 13.80 -6.54 5.24
CA THR A 151 14.67 -6.91 6.35
C THR A 151 13.89 -7.28 7.62
N ASP A 152 12.58 -7.17 7.58
CA ASP A 152 11.70 -7.56 8.68
C ASP A 152 11.75 -9.07 8.91
N LEU A 153 11.77 -9.48 10.16
CA LEU A 153 11.80 -10.89 10.56
C LEU A 153 10.39 -11.51 10.63
N VAL A 154 9.36 -10.67 10.85
CA VAL A 154 7.97 -11.09 11.01
C VAL A 154 7.02 -10.10 10.35
N GLU A 155 5.86 -10.60 9.94
CA GLU A 155 4.75 -9.78 9.46
C GLU A 155 4.17 -8.94 10.61
N LYS A 156 3.80 -7.69 10.30
CA LYS A 156 3.11 -6.81 11.24
C LYS A 156 1.68 -6.62 10.76
N CYS A 157 0.76 -7.32 11.39
CA CYS A 157 -0.65 -7.38 11.05
C CYS A 157 -1.52 -7.05 12.26
N CYS A 158 -2.62 -6.36 12.01
CA CYS A 158 -3.57 -6.00 13.06
C CYS A 158 -4.98 -5.92 12.48
N SER A 159 -5.96 -6.41 13.20
CA SER A 159 -7.38 -6.26 12.87
C SER A 159 -8.18 -5.79 14.06
N LEU A 160 -9.22 -5.03 13.76
CA LEU A 160 -10.15 -4.47 14.73
C LEU A 160 -11.59 -4.60 14.20
N SER A 161 -12.52 -5.00 15.07
CA SER A 161 -13.95 -4.91 14.82
C SER A 161 -14.62 -4.11 15.91
N PHE A 162 -15.53 -3.24 15.53
CA PHE A 162 -16.32 -2.41 16.44
C PHE A 162 -17.68 -2.07 15.84
N GLU A 163 -18.65 -1.76 16.70
CA GLU A 163 -19.95 -1.28 16.28
C GLU A 163 -19.89 0.24 16.10
N PHE A 164 -20.39 0.73 14.97
CA PHE A 164 -20.53 2.12 14.64
C PHE A 164 -21.88 2.36 13.97
N ASP A 165 -22.70 3.22 14.55
CA ASP A 165 -24.07 3.55 14.08
C ASP A 165 -24.97 2.31 13.85
N GLY A 166 -24.84 1.29 14.73
CA GLY A 166 -25.60 0.04 14.68
C GLY A 166 -25.08 -1.00 13.69
N GLU A 167 -23.99 -0.71 12.98
CA GLU A 167 -23.35 -1.60 12.02
C GLU A 167 -21.98 -2.10 12.52
N MET A 168 -21.62 -3.33 12.20
CA MET A 168 -20.28 -3.85 12.50
C MET A 168 -19.28 -3.37 11.46
N VAL A 169 -18.30 -2.62 11.91
CA VAL A 169 -17.18 -2.12 11.10
C VAL A 169 -15.94 -2.97 11.36
N ASN A 170 -15.25 -3.34 10.30
CA ASN A 170 -13.97 -4.02 10.34
C ASN A 170 -12.87 -3.12 9.79
N LEU A 171 -11.70 -3.21 10.43
CA LEU A 171 -10.48 -2.55 10.00
C LEU A 171 -9.35 -3.56 10.04
N SER A 172 -8.57 -3.64 8.97
CA SER A 172 -7.37 -4.47 8.90
C SER A 172 -6.19 -3.64 8.43
N GLY A 173 -5.05 -3.82 9.07
CA GLY A 173 -3.83 -3.11 8.75
C GLY A 173 -2.63 -4.04 8.65
N ILE A 174 -1.77 -3.75 7.69
CA ILE A 174 -0.46 -4.37 7.52
C ILE A 174 0.62 -3.30 7.47
N ALA A 175 1.79 -3.63 7.98
CA ALA A 175 2.93 -2.73 7.95
C ALA A 175 4.25 -3.50 7.83
N LYS A 176 5.27 -2.84 7.28
CA LYS A 176 6.64 -3.30 7.30
C LYS A 176 7.57 -2.14 7.65
N GLY A 177 8.72 -2.46 8.25
CA GLY A 177 9.80 -1.56 8.62
C GLY A 177 10.56 -2.10 9.82
N SER A 178 11.88 -2.17 9.74
CA SER A 178 12.76 -2.67 10.79
C SER A 178 13.98 -1.78 11.03
N GLY A 179 14.42 -1.00 10.06
CA GLY A 179 15.49 -0.01 10.12
C GLY A 179 15.17 1.18 9.24
N MET A 180 16.03 2.23 9.28
CA MET A 180 15.84 3.51 8.62
C MET A 180 14.53 4.17 9.11
N ILE A 181 14.27 4.15 10.44
CA ILE A 181 13.04 4.65 11.07
C ILE A 181 13.33 5.87 11.91
N ARG A 182 12.67 6.98 11.56
CA ARG A 182 12.66 8.25 12.26
C ARG A 182 11.27 8.88 12.22
N PRO A 183 10.84 9.73 13.18
CA PRO A 183 9.64 10.56 13.07
C PRO A 183 9.59 11.33 11.74
N ASP A 184 8.41 11.76 11.31
CA ASP A 184 8.09 12.41 10.02
C ASP A 184 7.94 11.46 8.82
N MET A 185 7.30 10.31 9.04
CA MET A 185 7.12 9.26 8.04
C MET A 185 8.47 8.78 7.50
N ALA A 186 9.17 8.03 8.32
CA ALA A 186 10.46 7.46 7.95
C ALA A 186 10.45 5.93 8.08
N THR A 187 10.60 5.28 6.96
CA THR A 187 10.76 3.85 6.65
C THR A 187 9.65 2.94 7.11
N MET A 188 8.48 3.19 6.58
CA MET A 188 7.37 2.30 6.75
C MET A 188 6.53 2.27 5.47
N LEU A 189 6.17 1.08 5.02
CA LEU A 189 5.00 0.91 4.20
C LEU A 189 3.89 0.36 5.08
N SER A 190 2.78 1.07 5.15
CA SER A 190 1.60 0.64 5.87
C SER A 190 0.36 0.81 5.01
N PHE A 191 -0.47 -0.22 5.01
CA PHE A 191 -1.73 -0.25 4.27
C PHE A 191 -2.84 -0.63 5.25
N ILE A 192 -3.82 0.26 5.38
CA ILE A 192 -4.98 0.11 6.25
C ILE A 192 -6.21 0.04 5.35
N VAL A 193 -7.07 -0.92 5.58
CA VAL A 193 -8.32 -1.12 4.83
C VAL A 193 -9.49 -1.23 5.81
N SER A 194 -10.62 -0.63 5.47
CA SER A 194 -11.83 -0.70 6.30
C SER A 194 -13.09 -0.68 5.44
N ASP A 195 -14.18 -1.21 5.98
CA ASP A 195 -15.52 -1.15 5.41
C ASP A 195 -16.37 0.00 6.00
N ILE A 196 -15.75 0.93 6.74
CA ILE A 196 -16.41 2.18 7.16
C ILE A 196 -16.52 3.15 5.98
N GLY A 197 -17.62 3.88 5.89
CA GLY A 197 -17.80 4.97 4.93
C GLY A 197 -17.31 6.30 5.49
N ALA A 198 -16.49 7.03 4.74
CA ALA A 198 -16.11 8.43 5.00
C ALA A 198 -15.68 9.13 3.71
N SER A 199 -15.79 10.44 3.67
CA SER A 199 -15.23 11.24 2.59
C SER A 199 -13.69 11.18 2.59
N GLN A 200 -13.08 11.45 1.44
CA GLN A 200 -11.61 11.50 1.33
C GLN A 200 -10.99 12.55 2.29
N GLU A 201 -11.66 13.68 2.50
CA GLU A 201 -11.18 14.75 3.39
C GLU A 201 -11.18 14.29 4.87
N GLU A 202 -12.28 13.69 5.32
CA GLU A 202 -12.39 13.13 6.67
C GLU A 202 -11.34 12.03 6.89
N LEU A 203 -11.21 11.12 5.93
CA LEU A 203 -10.21 10.05 5.98
C LEU A 203 -8.78 10.61 6.07
N GLN A 204 -8.45 11.61 5.25
CA GLN A 204 -7.12 12.25 5.29
C GLN A 204 -6.86 12.93 6.63
N HIS A 205 -7.86 13.59 7.19
CA HIS A 205 -7.77 14.23 8.52
C HIS A 205 -7.50 13.18 9.61
N CYS A 206 -8.29 12.11 9.66
CA CYS A 206 -8.12 11.01 10.61
C CYS A 206 -6.76 10.32 10.47
N LEU A 207 -6.33 10.05 9.23
CA LEU A 207 -5.04 9.43 8.96
C LEU A 207 -3.87 10.28 9.45
N ASN A 208 -3.92 11.59 9.24
CA ASN A 208 -2.89 12.52 9.73
C ASN A 208 -2.77 12.49 11.26
N ILE A 209 -3.91 12.48 11.98
CA ILE A 209 -3.92 12.39 13.44
C ILE A 209 -3.35 11.05 13.90
N ALA A 210 -3.82 9.94 13.31
CA ALA A 210 -3.38 8.59 13.67
C ALA A 210 -1.88 8.39 13.46
N VAL A 211 -1.35 8.80 12.31
CA VAL A 211 0.09 8.71 11.99
C VAL A 211 0.92 9.54 12.98
N ASN A 212 0.50 10.75 13.32
CA ASN A 212 1.21 11.60 14.27
C ASN A 212 1.20 11.05 15.70
N GLN A 213 0.18 10.29 16.07
CA GLN A 213 0.06 9.67 17.39
C GLN A 213 0.73 8.29 17.48
N SER A 214 1.13 7.70 16.35
CA SER A 214 1.67 6.34 16.27
C SER A 214 3.01 6.29 15.52
N PHE A 215 2.99 6.15 14.22
CA PHE A 215 4.18 5.95 13.38
C PHE A 215 5.22 7.06 13.51
N ASN A 216 4.78 8.32 13.58
CA ASN A 216 5.67 9.47 13.77
C ASN A 216 6.28 9.57 15.19
N ARG A 217 6.01 8.61 16.07
CA ARG A 217 6.63 8.51 17.40
C ARG A 217 7.66 7.40 17.52
N ILE A 218 7.89 6.68 16.43
CA ILE A 218 8.83 5.55 16.39
C ILE A 218 10.16 6.05 15.81
N THR A 219 11.26 5.67 16.45
CA THR A 219 12.62 5.82 15.91
C THR A 219 13.43 4.57 16.18
N VAL A 220 14.29 4.19 15.23
CA VAL A 220 15.21 3.04 15.38
C VAL A 220 16.66 3.51 15.22
N ASP A 221 17.01 4.13 14.12
CA ASP A 221 18.37 4.57 13.77
C ASP A 221 18.45 6.06 13.41
N GLY A 222 17.33 6.75 13.41
CA GLY A 222 17.27 8.19 13.15
C GLY A 222 17.38 8.59 11.68
N ASP A 223 17.38 7.63 10.74
CA ASP A 223 17.44 7.88 9.31
C ASP A 223 16.05 8.01 8.70
N THR A 224 15.89 8.92 7.70
CA THR A 224 14.64 9.08 6.95
C THR A 224 14.69 8.31 5.65
N SER A 225 13.65 7.50 5.40
CA SER A 225 13.52 6.76 4.15
C SER A 225 13.07 7.63 2.98
N THR A 226 13.42 7.17 1.79
CA THR A 226 13.02 7.76 0.52
C THR A 226 11.62 7.33 0.07
N ASN A 227 11.05 6.25 0.64
CA ASN A 227 9.90 5.52 0.08
C ASN A 227 8.67 5.45 0.98
N ASP A 228 8.72 6.04 2.18
CA ASP A 228 7.66 5.83 3.17
C ASP A 228 6.30 6.29 2.72
N ALA A 229 5.31 5.46 3.03
CA ALA A 229 3.92 5.76 2.84
C ALA A 229 3.04 5.01 3.85
N CYS A 230 2.03 5.69 4.36
CA CYS A 230 0.90 5.09 5.06
C CYS A 230 -0.36 5.42 4.27
N THR A 231 -1.04 4.40 3.78
CA THR A 231 -2.26 4.56 2.97
C THR A 231 -3.43 3.94 3.71
N CYS A 232 -4.53 4.66 3.78
CA CYS A 232 -5.80 4.18 4.30
C CYS A 232 -6.85 4.18 3.20
N LEU A 233 -7.60 3.10 3.11
CA LEU A 233 -8.56 2.80 2.06
C LEU A 233 -9.89 2.48 2.72
N LEU A 234 -10.95 3.17 2.32
CA LEU A 234 -12.27 2.95 2.83
C LEU A 234 -13.21 2.53 1.72
N TYR A 235 -13.98 1.50 1.98
CA TYR A 235 -15.13 1.14 1.15
C TYR A 235 -16.32 1.99 1.57
N THR A 236 -16.77 2.87 0.69
CA THR A 236 -18.06 3.55 0.86
C THR A 236 -19.13 2.74 0.13
N SER A 237 -19.95 1.99 0.87
CA SER A 237 -21.19 1.48 0.29
C SER A 237 -22.05 2.69 -0.11
N PRO A 238 -22.58 2.77 -1.33
CA PRO A 238 -23.62 3.75 -1.61
C PRO A 238 -24.71 3.58 -0.56
N SER A 239 -25.01 4.66 0.16
CA SER A 239 -26.05 4.64 1.19
C SER A 239 -27.35 4.19 0.56
N PRO A 240 -28.14 3.29 1.22
CA PRO A 240 -29.47 2.96 0.73
C PRO A 240 -30.47 4.13 0.79
N ARG A 241 -30.00 5.36 1.05
CA ARG A 241 -30.83 6.57 1.23
C ARG A 241 -30.71 7.60 0.10
N ASP A 242 -30.02 7.28 -1.01
CA ASP A 242 -30.03 8.11 -2.20
C ASP A 242 -30.83 7.46 -3.32
#